data_c490a51e141131045f216710c79682fa
#
_entry.id   c490a51e141131045f216710c79682fa
#
_cell.length_a   1.000
_cell.length_b   1.000
_cell.length_c   1.000
_cell.angle_alpha   90.00
_cell.angle_beta   90.00
_cell.angle_gamma   90.00
#
_symmetry.space_group_name_H-M   'P 1'
#
loop_
_entity.id
_entity.type
_entity.pdbx_description
1 polymer ?
#
loop_
_entity_poly.entity_id
_entity_poly.type
_entity_poly.pdbx_seq_one_letter_code
_entity_poly.pdbx_strand_id
1 'polypeptide(L)'
;EFPRNPEARWILPPVLMGCNNTLSLCIHLHCYHFDLLEEIADRLANISFPFSLVVTVCSKDDVGEVRTLLGNLNNSRSTHVKLCENRGRDIAPFLIDASETWRDYDLVLHIHTKKSPHISWGGSWRRYLLDQTIGQGPLFESIVEYFRDNTDVGFMYPENYSMIKHFTEEENNVEKIMMTAKLLNISSDFSRIAEFPAGSMAFYRVRALNNLLDNEVIERVFEDECGQLDGTGAHALERLIPEVVRQAGFRGRSYFWLSSR
;
A
#
# COMPACT_ATOMS: atom_id res chain seq x y z
N GLU A 1 -21.72 14.80 0.97
CA GLU A 1 -21.01 15.26 2.20
C GLU A 1 -20.91 14.07 3.14
N PHE A 2 -19.72 13.51 3.32
CA PHE A 2 -19.51 12.56 4.39
C PHE A 2 -19.25 13.35 5.67
N PRO A 3 -20.06 13.18 6.73
CA PRO A 3 -19.77 13.83 7.99
C PRO A 3 -18.45 13.25 8.51
N ARG A 4 -17.41 14.08 8.56
CA ARG A 4 -16.18 13.78 9.27
C ARG A 4 -16.50 13.72 10.75
N ASN A 5 -16.81 12.52 11.25
CA ASN A 5 -16.74 12.29 12.68
C ASN A 5 -15.32 11.77 12.97
N PRO A 6 -14.39 12.61 13.48
CA PRO A 6 -13.01 12.22 13.71
C PRO A 6 -12.85 11.12 14.77
N GLU A 7 -13.94 10.76 15.46
CA GLU A 7 -13.93 9.75 16.53
C GLU A 7 -14.56 8.40 16.13
N ALA A 8 -15.27 8.34 14.99
CA ALA A 8 -15.93 7.10 14.58
C ALA A 8 -15.00 6.25 13.70
N ARG A 9 -14.21 5.40 14.35
CA ARG A 9 -13.46 4.34 13.65
C ARG A 9 -14.44 3.31 13.11
N TRP A 10 -14.38 3.06 11.80
CA TRP A 10 -15.06 1.91 11.24
C TRP A 10 -14.23 0.66 11.49
N ILE A 11 -14.76 -0.24 12.31
CA ILE A 11 -14.13 -1.52 12.62
C ILE A 11 -14.49 -2.50 11.51
N LEU A 12 -13.46 -3.07 10.87
CA LEU A 12 -13.66 -4.13 9.90
C LEU A 12 -14.18 -5.37 10.63
N PRO A 13 -15.39 -5.86 10.30
CA PRO A 13 -15.95 -7.03 10.97
C PRO A 13 -15.15 -8.29 10.59
N PRO A 14 -14.85 -9.18 11.56
CA PRO A 14 -14.20 -10.44 11.25
C PRO A 14 -15.16 -11.38 10.52
N VAL A 15 -14.66 -12.01 9.45
CA VAL A 15 -15.40 -13.06 8.72
C VAL A 15 -15.16 -14.39 9.40
N LEU A 16 -16.23 -15.00 9.90
CA LEU A 16 -16.21 -16.30 10.52
C LEU A 16 -16.45 -17.36 9.44
N MET A 17 -15.37 -17.84 8.83
CA MET A 17 -15.26 -19.07 8.04
C MET A 17 -16.27 -19.32 6.89
N GLY A 18 -15.78 -19.73 5.74
CA GLY A 18 -16.57 -20.44 4.72
C GLY A 18 -16.89 -19.70 3.44
N CYS A 19 -16.18 -18.62 3.11
CA CYS A 19 -16.37 -17.96 1.82
C CYS A 19 -15.71 -18.77 0.70
N ASN A 20 -16.50 -19.24 -0.26
CA ASN A 20 -16.01 -19.57 -1.60
C ASN A 20 -15.48 -18.28 -2.25
N ASN A 21 -14.28 -17.88 -1.86
CA ASN A 21 -13.70 -16.63 -2.28
C ASN A 21 -13.06 -16.81 -3.66
N THR A 22 -13.57 -16.06 -4.61
CA THR A 22 -13.12 -16.11 -6.00
C THR A 22 -12.10 -15.02 -6.33
N LEU A 23 -11.89 -14.01 -5.45
CA LEU A 23 -10.93 -12.94 -5.73
C LEU A 23 -9.50 -13.38 -5.42
N SER A 24 -8.62 -13.17 -6.39
CA SER A 24 -7.19 -13.43 -6.29
C SER A 24 -6.46 -12.24 -5.66
N LEU A 25 -5.44 -12.53 -4.83
CA LEU A 25 -4.65 -11.51 -4.11
C LEU A 25 -3.16 -11.67 -4.39
N CYS A 26 -2.51 -10.58 -4.77
CA CYS A 26 -1.07 -10.44 -4.77
C CYS A 26 -0.64 -9.50 -3.64
N ILE A 27 0.44 -9.82 -2.94
CA ILE A 27 1.11 -8.92 -2.01
C ILE A 27 2.37 -8.38 -2.70
N HIS A 28 2.50 -7.07 -2.78
CA HIS A 28 3.76 -6.41 -3.13
C HIS A 28 4.45 -5.96 -1.85
N LEU A 29 5.69 -6.41 -1.65
CA LEU A 29 6.58 -5.98 -0.59
C LEU A 29 7.78 -5.24 -1.18
N HIS A 30 7.94 -3.95 -0.91
CA HIS A 30 9.19 -3.25 -1.18
C HIS A 30 10.15 -3.40 0.00
N CYS A 31 11.26 -4.13 -0.19
CA CYS A 31 12.27 -4.39 0.82
C CYS A 31 13.49 -3.50 0.60
N TYR A 32 13.49 -2.31 1.22
CA TYR A 32 14.64 -1.40 1.25
C TYR A 32 15.47 -1.57 2.54
N HIS A 33 14.80 -1.69 3.68
CA HIS A 33 15.44 -1.91 4.99
C HIS A 33 15.43 -3.40 5.32
N PHE A 34 16.49 -4.07 4.94
CA PHE A 34 16.61 -5.51 5.04
C PHE A 34 16.48 -6.05 6.47
N ASP A 35 17.00 -5.31 7.46
CA ASP A 35 16.93 -5.65 8.88
C ASP A 35 15.49 -5.73 9.46
N LEU A 36 14.49 -5.31 8.69
CA LEU A 36 13.06 -5.45 9.05
C LEU A 36 12.38 -6.64 8.35
N LEU A 37 13.09 -7.37 7.50
CA LEU A 37 12.49 -8.41 6.68
C LEU A 37 12.01 -9.60 7.49
N GLU A 38 12.75 -10.02 8.53
CA GLU A 38 12.33 -11.12 9.41
C GLU A 38 11.00 -10.82 10.10
N GLU A 39 10.80 -9.59 10.62
CA GLU A 39 9.53 -9.18 11.24
C GLU A 39 8.36 -9.34 10.25
N ILE A 40 8.57 -9.00 8.98
CA ILE A 40 7.54 -9.10 7.94
C ILE A 40 7.36 -10.57 7.51
N ALA A 41 8.44 -11.33 7.36
CA ALA A 41 8.40 -12.74 7.00
C ALA A 41 7.59 -13.56 8.02
N ASP A 42 7.82 -13.34 9.30
CA ASP A 42 7.08 -14.01 10.39
C ASP A 42 5.58 -13.70 10.32
N ARG A 43 5.22 -12.47 9.99
CA ARG A 43 3.81 -12.08 9.84
C ARG A 43 3.18 -12.71 8.60
N LEU A 44 3.87 -12.69 7.46
CA LEU A 44 3.41 -13.30 6.21
C LEU A 44 3.24 -14.83 6.35
N ALA A 45 4.10 -15.49 7.11
CA ALA A 45 4.01 -16.93 7.38
C ALA A 45 2.74 -17.32 8.15
N ASN A 46 2.15 -16.39 8.91
CA ASN A 46 0.94 -16.60 9.71
C ASN A 46 -0.36 -16.24 8.97
N ILE A 47 -0.29 -15.76 7.72
CA ILE A 47 -1.49 -15.49 6.91
C ILE A 47 -2.10 -16.82 6.47
N SER A 48 -3.37 -17.04 6.83
CA SER A 48 -4.14 -18.23 6.43
C SER A 48 -4.69 -18.15 5.00
N PHE A 49 -4.90 -16.92 4.51
CA PHE A 49 -5.44 -16.67 3.17
C PHE A 49 -4.41 -16.94 2.09
N PRO A 50 -4.75 -17.61 0.96
CA PRO A 50 -3.81 -17.85 -0.13
C PRO A 50 -3.51 -16.56 -0.91
N PHE A 51 -2.22 -16.28 -1.13
CA PHE A 51 -1.75 -15.10 -1.85
C PHE A 51 -0.59 -15.45 -2.79
N SER A 52 -0.26 -14.54 -3.70
CA SER A 52 1.03 -14.54 -4.39
C SER A 52 1.85 -13.35 -3.89
N LEU A 53 3.17 -13.47 -3.92
CA LEU A 53 4.08 -12.46 -3.39
C LEU A 53 5.01 -11.96 -4.48
N VAL A 54 5.13 -10.66 -4.64
CA VAL A 54 6.19 -10.02 -5.40
C VAL A 54 6.98 -9.11 -4.47
N VAL A 55 8.30 -9.33 -4.42
CA VAL A 55 9.22 -8.55 -3.58
C VAL A 55 10.14 -7.75 -4.48
N THR A 56 10.23 -6.44 -4.26
CA THR A 56 11.22 -5.58 -4.92
C THR A 56 12.35 -5.25 -3.96
N VAL A 57 13.59 -5.33 -4.44
CA VAL A 57 14.83 -5.05 -3.69
C VAL A 57 15.73 -4.15 -4.53
N CYS A 58 16.50 -3.26 -3.88
CA CYS A 58 17.41 -2.35 -4.57
C CYS A 58 18.85 -2.91 -4.67
N SER A 59 19.18 -4.00 -3.95
CA SER A 59 20.49 -4.64 -3.98
C SER A 59 20.42 -6.06 -4.55
N LYS A 60 21.36 -6.40 -5.43
CA LYS A 60 21.50 -7.78 -5.94
C LYS A 60 21.90 -8.75 -4.83
N ASP A 61 22.62 -8.28 -3.84
CA ASP A 61 23.11 -9.10 -2.72
C ASP A 61 21.95 -9.59 -1.84
N ASP A 62 20.88 -8.79 -1.74
CA ASP A 62 19.70 -9.12 -0.94
C ASP A 62 18.80 -10.19 -1.59
N VAL A 63 18.87 -10.37 -2.92
CA VAL A 63 17.96 -11.28 -3.67
C VAL A 63 18.01 -12.72 -3.15
N GLY A 64 19.20 -13.21 -2.83
CA GLY A 64 19.39 -14.59 -2.36
C GLY A 64 18.74 -14.83 -1.00
N GLU A 65 18.93 -13.92 -0.08
CA GLU A 65 18.41 -14.01 1.28
C GLU A 65 16.90 -13.78 1.33
N VAL A 66 16.37 -12.82 0.56
CA VAL A 66 14.93 -12.62 0.38
C VAL A 66 14.25 -13.90 -0.12
N ARG A 67 14.84 -14.57 -1.12
CA ARG A 67 14.32 -15.86 -1.61
C ARG A 67 14.32 -16.94 -0.55
N THR A 68 15.35 -16.97 0.29
CA THR A 68 15.46 -17.95 1.39
C THR A 68 14.40 -17.72 2.44
N LEU A 69 14.18 -16.48 2.86
CA LEU A 69 13.24 -16.13 3.91
C LEU A 69 11.78 -16.21 3.45
N LEU A 70 11.49 -15.79 2.23
CA LEU A 70 10.11 -15.63 1.74
C LEU A 70 9.70 -16.68 0.70
N GLY A 71 10.62 -17.50 0.20
CA GLY A 71 10.36 -18.45 -0.89
C GLY A 71 9.47 -19.64 -0.51
N ASN A 72 9.32 -19.96 0.79
CA ASN A 72 8.63 -21.14 1.29
C ASN A 72 7.48 -20.79 2.27
N LEU A 73 6.81 -19.67 2.07
CA LEU A 73 5.64 -19.33 2.88
C LEU A 73 4.47 -20.29 2.59
N ASN A 74 3.88 -20.88 3.63
CA ASN A 74 2.91 -21.98 3.51
C ASN A 74 1.70 -21.69 2.61
N ASN A 75 1.20 -20.45 2.60
CA ASN A 75 0.04 -20.03 1.81
C ASN A 75 0.40 -19.15 0.61
N SER A 76 1.69 -19.00 0.29
CA SER A 76 2.13 -18.35 -0.94
C SER A 76 2.01 -19.29 -2.14
N ARG A 77 1.23 -18.91 -3.13
CA ARG A 77 1.09 -19.65 -4.41
C ARG A 77 2.33 -19.48 -5.29
N SER A 78 2.95 -18.31 -5.21
CA SER A 78 4.20 -17.98 -5.93
C SER A 78 4.90 -16.83 -5.23
N THR A 79 6.25 -16.83 -5.28
CA THR A 79 7.08 -15.73 -4.79
C THR A 79 8.02 -15.29 -5.89
N HIS A 80 7.92 -14.03 -6.29
CA HIS A 80 8.77 -13.39 -7.29
C HIS A 80 9.65 -12.34 -6.61
N VAL A 81 10.96 -12.37 -6.86
CA VAL A 81 11.88 -11.34 -6.36
C VAL A 81 12.43 -10.59 -7.56
N LYS A 82 12.21 -9.28 -7.59
CA LYS A 82 12.64 -8.37 -8.65
C LYS A 82 13.65 -7.35 -8.12
N LEU A 83 14.69 -7.11 -8.90
CA LEU A 83 15.60 -6.00 -8.67
C LEU A 83 14.96 -4.73 -9.23
N CYS A 84 14.98 -3.64 -8.46
CA CYS A 84 14.52 -2.32 -8.89
C CYS A 84 15.59 -1.25 -8.63
N GLU A 85 15.45 -0.10 -9.26
CA GLU A 85 16.26 1.06 -8.95
C GLU A 85 15.86 1.65 -7.58
N ASN A 86 16.83 2.26 -6.88
CA ASN A 86 16.54 3.06 -5.69
C ASN A 86 16.01 4.44 -6.11
N ARG A 87 14.76 4.48 -6.54
CA ARG A 87 14.10 5.67 -7.07
C ARG A 87 12.61 5.62 -6.74
N GLY A 88 12.05 6.78 -6.36
CA GLY A 88 10.62 6.90 -6.07
C GLY A 88 10.15 6.09 -4.86
N ARG A 89 11.06 5.80 -3.93
CA ARG A 89 10.81 5.10 -2.66
C ARG A 89 10.15 3.75 -2.87
N ASP A 90 9.05 3.48 -2.18
CA ASP A 90 8.25 2.26 -2.28
C ASP A 90 7.21 2.31 -3.41
N ILE A 91 6.85 3.52 -3.88
CA ILE A 91 5.76 3.73 -4.84
C ILE A 91 6.20 3.43 -6.28
N ALA A 92 7.40 3.86 -6.70
CA ALA A 92 7.89 3.51 -8.04
C ALA A 92 8.09 1.99 -8.19
N PRO A 93 8.76 1.28 -7.24
CA PRO A 93 8.83 -0.17 -7.28
C PRO A 93 7.46 -0.86 -7.32
N PHE A 94 6.45 -0.30 -6.65
CA PHE A 94 5.08 -0.82 -6.70
C PHE A 94 4.45 -0.69 -8.09
N LEU A 95 4.47 0.50 -8.67
CA LEU A 95 3.73 0.83 -9.89
C LEU A 95 4.49 0.46 -11.17
N ILE A 96 5.83 0.45 -11.14
CA ILE A 96 6.68 0.19 -12.31
C ILE A 96 7.18 -1.25 -12.28
N ASP A 97 8.05 -1.59 -11.30
CA ASP A 97 8.78 -2.85 -11.33
C ASP A 97 7.90 -4.07 -11.00
N ALA A 98 6.96 -3.92 -10.05
CA ALA A 98 6.10 -5.02 -9.62
C ALA A 98 4.79 -5.15 -10.41
N SER A 99 4.37 -4.11 -11.13
CA SER A 99 3.05 -4.03 -11.76
C SER A 99 2.77 -5.16 -12.76
N GLU A 100 3.74 -5.59 -13.54
CA GLU A 100 3.59 -6.74 -14.45
C GLU A 100 3.22 -8.04 -13.75
N THR A 101 3.60 -8.18 -12.47
CA THR A 101 3.27 -9.37 -11.68
C THR A 101 1.89 -9.27 -11.06
N TRP A 102 1.52 -8.13 -10.47
CA TRP A 102 0.27 -8.03 -9.74
C TRP A 102 -0.94 -7.58 -10.59
N ARG A 103 -0.72 -7.06 -11.82
CA ARG A 103 -1.81 -6.58 -12.70
C ARG A 103 -2.84 -7.65 -13.08
N ASP A 104 -2.47 -8.92 -13.04
CA ASP A 104 -3.33 -10.05 -13.41
C ASP A 104 -4.17 -10.57 -12.22
N TYR A 105 -4.05 -9.95 -11.05
CA TYR A 105 -4.84 -10.28 -9.86
C TYR A 105 -6.04 -9.35 -9.72
N ASP A 106 -7.03 -9.78 -8.93
CA ASP A 106 -8.18 -8.93 -8.60
C ASP A 106 -7.82 -7.83 -7.60
N LEU A 107 -6.99 -8.21 -6.62
CA LEU A 107 -6.55 -7.34 -5.53
C LEU A 107 -5.02 -7.35 -5.41
N VAL A 108 -4.46 -6.21 -4.99
CA VAL A 108 -3.08 -6.11 -4.56
C VAL A 108 -2.99 -5.42 -3.21
N LEU A 109 -2.22 -6.00 -2.29
CA LEU A 109 -1.77 -5.33 -1.07
C LEU A 109 -0.38 -4.76 -1.32
N HIS A 110 -0.19 -3.47 -1.11
CA HIS A 110 1.13 -2.83 -1.09
C HIS A 110 1.60 -2.63 0.34
N ILE A 111 2.81 -3.13 0.65
CA ILE A 111 3.53 -2.93 1.91
C ILE A 111 5.02 -2.70 1.67
N HIS A 112 5.72 -2.15 2.65
CA HIS A 112 7.17 -1.94 2.56
C HIS A 112 7.87 -1.99 3.92
N THR A 113 9.19 -2.16 3.91
CA THR A 113 10.05 -2.10 5.10
C THR A 113 10.21 -0.65 5.57
N LYS A 114 9.23 -0.16 6.35
CA LYS A 114 9.17 1.24 6.77
C LYS A 114 10.10 1.54 7.94
N LYS A 115 11.01 2.49 7.75
CA LYS A 115 11.73 3.16 8.84
C LYS A 115 11.43 4.66 8.81
N SER A 116 11.27 5.24 10.00
CA SER A 116 11.09 6.69 10.17
C SER A 116 11.99 7.15 11.33
N PRO A 117 13.32 7.12 11.15
CA PRO A 117 14.26 7.34 12.24
C PRO A 117 14.26 8.78 12.77
N HIS A 118 13.73 9.72 12.00
CA HIS A 118 13.62 11.13 12.35
C HIS A 118 12.47 11.45 13.31
N ILE A 119 11.60 10.48 13.62
CA ILE A 119 10.49 10.64 14.56
C ILE A 119 10.52 9.57 15.64
N SER A 120 10.34 9.96 16.91
CA SER A 120 10.45 9.06 18.06
C SER A 120 9.40 7.94 18.08
N TRP A 121 8.24 8.15 17.48
CA TRP A 121 7.15 7.17 17.38
C TRP A 121 7.13 6.38 16.06
N GLY A 122 8.17 6.51 15.21
CA GLY A 122 8.24 5.83 13.91
C GLY A 122 8.12 4.31 13.98
N GLY A 123 8.75 3.69 14.99
CA GLY A 123 8.60 2.26 15.25
C GLY A 123 7.20 1.83 15.65
N SER A 124 6.47 2.66 16.41
CA SER A 124 5.07 2.39 16.77
C SER A 124 4.14 2.54 15.56
N TRP A 125 4.40 3.53 14.71
CA TRP A 125 3.67 3.70 13.46
C TRP A 125 3.86 2.51 12.51
N ARG A 126 5.11 2.05 12.32
CA ARG A 126 5.38 0.84 11.53
C ARG A 126 4.60 -0.37 12.05
N ARG A 127 4.72 -0.67 13.35
CA ARG A 127 4.00 -1.80 13.96
C ARG A 127 2.49 -1.69 13.74
N TYR A 128 1.93 -0.50 13.94
CA TYR A 128 0.52 -0.24 13.67
C TYR A 128 0.15 -0.57 12.24
N LEU A 129 0.90 -0.08 11.25
CA LEU A 129 0.62 -0.36 9.84
C LEU A 129 0.70 -1.86 9.52
N LEU A 130 1.73 -2.55 10.03
CA LEU A 130 1.87 -4.00 9.85
C LEU A 130 0.75 -4.78 10.55
N ASP A 131 0.33 -4.38 11.75
CA ASP A 131 -0.79 -5.01 12.46
C ASP A 131 -2.12 -4.84 11.70
N GLN A 132 -2.28 -3.72 11.02
CA GLN A 132 -3.49 -3.41 10.26
C GLN A 132 -3.48 -3.96 8.82
N THR A 133 -2.34 -4.33 8.26
CA THR A 133 -2.21 -4.82 6.87
C THR A 133 -1.89 -6.31 6.76
N ILE A 134 -0.97 -6.80 7.58
CA ILE A 134 -0.55 -8.20 7.67
C ILE A 134 -0.64 -8.73 9.12
N GLY A 135 -1.69 -8.29 9.82
CA GLY A 135 -1.98 -8.69 11.19
C GLY A 135 -2.55 -10.10 11.28
N GLN A 136 -2.74 -10.53 12.52
CA GLN A 136 -3.26 -11.86 12.84
C GLN A 136 -4.79 -11.96 12.66
N GLY A 137 -5.29 -13.20 12.62
CA GLY A 137 -6.70 -13.53 12.49
C GLY A 137 -7.21 -13.41 11.04
N PRO A 138 -8.53 -13.41 10.84
CA PRO A 138 -9.13 -13.45 9.50
C PRO A 138 -9.16 -12.07 8.83
N LEU A 139 -8.07 -11.28 8.95
CA LEU A 139 -7.98 -9.95 8.35
C LEU A 139 -8.12 -10.01 6.82
N PHE A 140 -7.38 -10.91 6.18
CA PHE A 140 -7.40 -11.05 4.72
C PHE A 140 -8.74 -11.50 4.21
N GLU A 141 -9.35 -12.50 4.87
CA GLU A 141 -10.69 -12.98 4.56
C GLU A 141 -11.70 -11.84 4.66
N SER A 142 -11.62 -11.03 5.71
CA SER A 142 -12.52 -9.89 5.93
C SER A 142 -12.34 -8.78 4.87
N ILE A 143 -11.11 -8.47 4.49
CA ILE A 143 -10.80 -7.51 3.43
C ILE A 143 -11.32 -7.99 2.09
N VAL A 144 -11.02 -9.24 1.73
CA VAL A 144 -11.40 -9.79 0.42
C VAL A 144 -12.92 -9.92 0.31
N GLU A 145 -13.60 -10.33 1.39
CA GLU A 145 -15.06 -10.38 1.42
C GLU A 145 -15.67 -8.99 1.27
N TYR A 146 -15.11 -7.99 1.95
CA TYR A 146 -15.57 -6.62 1.79
C TYR A 146 -15.45 -6.12 0.35
N PHE A 147 -14.33 -6.39 -0.31
CA PHE A 147 -14.15 -6.06 -1.73
C PHE A 147 -15.13 -6.82 -2.65
N ARG A 148 -15.42 -8.09 -2.33
CA ARG A 148 -16.39 -8.89 -3.10
C ARG A 148 -17.78 -8.28 -3.02
N ASP A 149 -18.22 -7.92 -1.82
CA ASP A 149 -19.58 -7.43 -1.56
C ASP A 149 -19.76 -5.95 -1.96
N ASN A 150 -18.65 -5.20 -2.06
CA ASN A 150 -18.64 -3.77 -2.40
C ASN A 150 -17.81 -3.55 -3.67
N THR A 151 -18.41 -3.81 -4.83
CA THR A 151 -17.72 -3.76 -6.12
C THR A 151 -17.30 -2.36 -6.57
N ASP A 152 -17.84 -1.33 -5.94
CA ASP A 152 -17.51 0.09 -6.10
C ASP A 152 -16.32 0.55 -5.24
N VAL A 153 -15.80 -0.32 -4.34
CA VAL A 153 -14.60 -0.03 -3.55
C VAL A 153 -13.34 -0.33 -4.37
N GLY A 154 -12.50 0.69 -4.52
CA GLY A 154 -11.23 0.62 -5.27
C GLY A 154 -10.01 0.49 -4.38
N PHE A 155 -10.05 0.99 -3.14
CA PHE A 155 -8.98 0.78 -2.17
C PHE A 155 -9.49 0.77 -0.74
N MET A 156 -8.79 0.01 0.11
CA MET A 156 -8.98 -0.04 1.54
C MET A 156 -7.64 0.16 2.24
N TYR A 157 -7.62 0.99 3.27
CA TYR A 157 -6.40 1.32 3.99
C TYR A 157 -6.64 1.42 5.50
N PRO A 158 -5.62 1.13 6.32
CA PRO A 158 -5.70 1.37 7.76
C PRO A 158 -6.05 2.82 8.06
N GLU A 159 -6.94 3.05 9.01
CA GLU A 159 -7.14 4.41 9.52
C GLU A 159 -5.79 5.02 9.90
N ASN A 160 -5.52 6.25 9.47
CA ASN A 160 -4.23 6.88 9.70
C ASN A 160 -3.88 6.91 11.18
N TYR A 161 -2.63 6.55 11.49
CA TYR A 161 -2.11 6.55 12.86
C TYR A 161 -2.29 7.93 13.50
N SER A 162 -2.79 7.96 14.74
CA SER A 162 -3.24 9.21 15.38
C SER A 162 -2.20 10.32 15.36
N MET A 163 -0.92 9.98 15.54
CA MET A 163 0.17 10.96 15.54
C MET A 163 0.45 11.53 14.17
N ILE A 164 0.23 10.76 13.07
CA ILE A 164 0.49 11.24 11.71
C ILE A 164 -0.57 12.24 11.22
N LYS A 165 -1.77 12.22 11.78
CA LYS A 165 -2.86 13.13 11.38
C LYS A 165 -2.48 14.62 11.44
N HIS A 166 -1.53 14.99 12.31
CA HIS A 166 -1.02 16.34 12.44
C HIS A 166 0.08 16.70 11.43
N PHE A 167 0.62 15.71 10.70
CA PHE A 167 1.72 15.87 9.76
C PHE A 167 1.29 15.60 8.31
N THR A 168 0.00 15.40 8.06
CA THR A 168 -0.54 15.20 6.71
C THR A 168 -0.85 16.53 6.00
N GLU A 169 -0.44 17.66 6.59
CA GLU A 169 -0.62 18.98 6.01
C GLU A 169 0.15 19.10 4.68
N GLU A 170 -0.49 19.72 3.71
CA GLU A 170 -0.09 19.68 2.30
C GLU A 170 0.99 20.69 1.94
N GLU A 171 1.31 21.64 2.83
CA GLU A 171 2.08 22.85 2.54
C GLU A 171 3.36 22.61 1.74
N ASN A 172 4.13 21.57 2.07
CA ASN A 172 5.38 21.25 1.39
C ASN A 172 5.21 20.45 0.10
N ASN A 173 4.02 19.96 -0.18
CA ASN A 173 3.74 19.05 -1.30
C ASN A 173 2.83 19.65 -2.38
N VAL A 174 2.20 20.81 -2.14
CA VAL A 174 1.16 21.38 -3.02
C VAL A 174 1.67 21.54 -4.46
N GLU A 175 2.83 22.15 -4.65
CA GLU A 175 3.38 22.36 -5.98
C GLU A 175 3.65 21.02 -6.70
N LYS A 176 4.28 20.07 -6.00
CA LYS A 176 4.58 18.76 -6.55
C LYS A 176 3.31 17.97 -6.85
N ILE A 177 2.30 18.05 -5.99
CA ILE A 177 0.98 17.44 -6.22
C ILE A 177 0.34 18.01 -7.49
N MET A 178 0.33 19.34 -7.66
CA MET A 178 -0.23 19.99 -8.85
C MET A 178 0.50 19.59 -10.14
N MET A 179 1.83 19.55 -10.09
CA MET A 179 2.65 19.11 -11.23
C MET A 179 2.39 17.65 -11.60
N THR A 180 2.36 16.77 -10.60
CA THR A 180 2.10 15.33 -10.79
C THR A 180 0.69 15.10 -11.29
N ALA A 181 -0.31 15.77 -10.74
CA ALA A 181 -1.69 15.67 -11.18
C ALA A 181 -1.85 16.12 -12.64
N LYS A 182 -1.21 17.22 -13.04
CA LYS A 182 -1.20 17.67 -14.44
C LYS A 182 -0.56 16.63 -15.36
N LEU A 183 0.57 16.04 -14.95
CA LEU A 183 1.26 15.01 -15.72
C LEU A 183 0.38 13.77 -15.93
N LEU A 184 -0.35 13.35 -14.89
CA LEU A 184 -1.22 12.18 -14.89
C LEU A 184 -2.65 12.49 -15.38
N ASN A 185 -2.91 13.72 -15.83
CA ASN A 185 -4.24 14.16 -16.25
C ASN A 185 -5.32 13.94 -15.17
N ILE A 186 -4.95 14.18 -13.90
CA ILE A 186 -5.86 14.09 -12.76
C ILE A 186 -6.53 15.46 -12.60
N SER A 187 -7.86 15.49 -12.78
CA SER A 187 -8.68 16.66 -12.47
C SER A 187 -9.25 16.50 -11.07
N SER A 188 -8.75 17.22 -10.08
CA SER A 188 -9.32 17.22 -8.75
C SER A 188 -9.37 18.63 -8.18
N ASP A 189 -10.32 18.84 -7.29
CA ASP A 189 -10.34 20.00 -6.40
C ASP A 189 -9.35 19.73 -5.27
N PHE A 190 -8.10 20.15 -5.45
CA PHE A 190 -7.02 19.97 -4.49
C PHE A 190 -7.27 20.67 -3.14
N SER A 191 -8.31 21.51 -3.02
CA SER A 191 -8.72 22.07 -1.73
C SER A 191 -9.25 20.99 -0.77
N ARG A 192 -9.39 19.74 -1.23
CA ARG A 192 -9.95 18.62 -0.50
C ARG A 192 -9.20 17.31 -0.77
N ILE A 193 -7.87 17.32 -0.80
CA ILE A 193 -7.13 16.05 -0.74
C ILE A 193 -7.43 15.46 0.64
N ALA A 194 -8.57 14.81 0.70
CA ALA A 194 -9.05 14.16 1.89
C ALA A 194 -8.56 12.72 1.85
N GLU A 195 -8.11 12.22 2.98
CA GLU A 195 -7.93 10.80 3.29
C GLU A 195 -7.12 9.98 2.24
N PHE A 196 -5.85 9.92 2.46
CA PHE A 196 -4.94 9.02 1.76
C PHE A 196 -4.28 8.07 2.78
N PRO A 197 -3.78 6.90 2.34
CA PRO A 197 -3.07 5.95 3.20
C PRO A 197 -1.68 6.49 3.56
N ALA A 198 -1.57 7.30 4.61
CA ALA A 198 -0.28 7.82 5.07
C ALA A 198 0.67 6.66 5.44
N GLY A 199 1.82 6.61 4.77
CA GLY A 199 2.74 5.48 4.81
C GLY A 199 2.49 4.44 3.72
N SER A 200 1.69 4.78 2.68
CA SER A 200 1.47 4.08 1.40
C SER A 200 0.92 2.65 1.48
N MET A 201 0.82 2.03 2.67
CA MET A 201 0.35 0.65 2.82
C MET A 201 -1.18 0.55 2.71
N ALA A 202 -1.65 -0.15 1.68
CA ALA A 202 -3.09 -0.30 1.43
C ALA A 202 -3.40 -1.50 0.52
N PHE A 203 -4.65 -1.95 0.55
CA PHE A 203 -5.22 -2.90 -0.39
C PHE A 203 -5.90 -2.15 -1.54
N TYR A 204 -5.64 -2.57 -2.75
CA TYR A 204 -6.20 -1.97 -3.97
C TYR A 204 -6.92 -3.03 -4.81
N ARG A 205 -8.04 -2.65 -5.39
CA ARG A 205 -8.61 -3.34 -6.54
C ARG A 205 -7.75 -2.99 -7.75
N VAL A 206 -7.13 -3.98 -8.38
CA VAL A 206 -6.16 -3.77 -9.47
C VAL A 206 -6.73 -2.88 -10.58
N ARG A 207 -7.96 -3.16 -11.05
CA ARG A 207 -8.59 -2.36 -12.11
C ARG A 207 -8.79 -0.88 -11.77
N ALA A 208 -8.79 -0.52 -10.48
CA ALA A 208 -8.89 0.88 -10.04
C ALA A 208 -7.57 1.65 -10.22
N LEU A 209 -6.46 0.94 -10.43
CA LEU A 209 -5.13 1.50 -10.66
C LEU A 209 -4.72 1.56 -12.14
N ASN A 210 -5.58 1.12 -13.07
CA ASN A 210 -5.22 1.02 -14.49
C ASN A 210 -4.64 2.31 -15.08
N ASN A 211 -5.12 3.47 -14.64
CA ASN A 211 -4.63 4.77 -15.11
C ASN A 211 -3.20 5.10 -14.61
N LEU A 212 -2.63 4.29 -13.70
CA LEU A 212 -1.26 4.41 -13.21
C LEU A 212 -0.31 3.38 -13.83
N LEU A 213 -0.77 2.56 -14.77
CA LEU A 213 0.03 1.47 -15.36
C LEU A 213 0.67 1.86 -16.70
N ASP A 214 0.59 3.12 -17.12
CA ASP A 214 1.38 3.65 -18.22
C ASP A 214 2.78 4.00 -17.73
N ASN A 215 3.72 3.07 -17.92
CA ASN A 215 5.08 3.20 -17.40
C ASN A 215 5.80 4.46 -17.93
N GLU A 216 5.61 4.84 -19.18
CA GLU A 216 6.30 6.02 -19.75
C GLU A 216 5.87 7.32 -19.05
N VAL A 217 4.62 7.41 -18.66
CA VAL A 217 4.10 8.58 -17.95
C VAL A 217 4.46 8.54 -16.48
N ILE A 218 4.29 7.37 -15.84
CA ILE A 218 4.51 7.23 -14.39
C ILE A 218 5.99 7.37 -14.01
N GLU A 219 6.92 6.90 -14.83
CA GLU A 219 8.37 7.08 -14.61
C GLU A 219 8.79 8.55 -14.52
N ARG A 220 8.10 9.44 -15.23
CA ARG A 220 8.39 10.89 -15.21
C ARG A 220 7.98 11.59 -13.92
N VAL A 221 7.20 10.93 -13.07
CA VAL A 221 6.80 11.45 -11.75
C VAL A 221 7.97 11.43 -10.79
N PHE A 222 8.88 10.46 -10.91
CA PHE A 222 9.90 10.20 -9.92
C PHE A 222 11.23 10.86 -10.30
N GLU A 223 11.75 11.66 -9.40
CA GLU A 223 13.12 12.18 -9.41
C GLU A 223 14.09 11.18 -8.79
N ASP A 224 15.40 11.46 -8.98
CA ASP A 224 16.46 10.68 -8.33
C ASP A 224 16.43 10.86 -6.81
N GLU A 225 16.76 9.82 -6.07
CA GLU A 225 16.86 9.85 -4.61
C GLU A 225 18.11 10.63 -4.17
N CYS A 226 17.87 11.75 -3.49
CA CYS A 226 18.90 12.62 -2.93
C CYS A 226 18.73 12.82 -1.40
N GLY A 227 18.02 11.91 -0.73
CA GLY A 227 17.76 12.00 0.70
C GLY A 227 16.70 13.00 1.12
N GLN A 228 15.82 13.40 0.19
CA GLN A 228 14.70 14.30 0.48
C GLN A 228 13.76 13.65 1.50
N LEU A 229 13.36 14.39 2.54
CA LEU A 229 12.42 13.89 3.54
C LEU A 229 10.97 14.01 3.09
N ASP A 230 10.65 15.00 2.27
CA ASP A 230 9.31 15.32 1.74
C ASP A 230 9.41 16.04 0.39
N GLY A 231 8.28 16.37 -0.24
CA GLY A 231 8.24 17.18 -1.48
C GLY A 231 8.65 16.43 -2.75
N THR A 232 8.66 15.09 -2.74
CA THR A 232 9.01 14.29 -3.92
C THR A 232 7.77 13.85 -4.71
N GLY A 233 7.99 13.36 -5.95
CA GLY A 233 6.93 12.76 -6.76
C GLY A 233 6.27 11.57 -6.08
N ALA A 234 7.01 10.77 -5.30
CA ALA A 234 6.46 9.68 -4.50
C ALA A 234 5.47 10.20 -3.45
N HIS A 235 5.81 11.26 -2.70
CA HIS A 235 4.90 11.88 -1.73
C HIS A 235 3.65 12.49 -2.38
N ALA A 236 3.81 13.09 -3.57
CA ALA A 236 2.68 13.61 -4.32
C ALA A 236 1.76 12.48 -4.78
N LEU A 237 2.33 11.38 -5.29
CA LEU A 237 1.56 10.26 -5.81
C LEU A 237 0.86 9.48 -4.68
N GLU A 238 1.47 9.33 -3.51
CA GLU A 238 0.83 8.77 -2.31
C GLU A 238 -0.52 9.46 -2.01
N ARG A 239 -0.56 10.79 -2.19
CA ARG A 239 -1.78 11.61 -1.98
C ARG A 239 -2.74 11.58 -3.17
N LEU A 240 -2.24 11.33 -4.37
CA LEU A 240 -3.03 11.35 -5.61
C LEU A 240 -3.64 10.00 -5.99
N ILE A 241 -3.09 8.89 -5.51
CA ILE A 241 -3.67 7.55 -5.78
C ILE A 241 -5.17 7.49 -5.43
N PRO A 242 -5.66 8.03 -4.29
CA PRO A 242 -7.10 8.10 -4.03
C PRO A 242 -7.91 8.84 -5.09
N GLU A 243 -7.36 9.91 -5.68
CA GLU A 243 -8.03 10.66 -6.75
C GLU A 243 -8.07 9.87 -8.05
N VAL A 244 -6.98 9.17 -8.39
CA VAL A 244 -6.95 8.28 -9.55
C VAL A 244 -8.01 7.19 -9.43
N VAL A 245 -8.13 6.60 -8.25
CA VAL A 245 -9.15 5.58 -7.96
C VAL A 245 -10.57 6.17 -8.09
N ARG A 246 -10.79 7.40 -7.61
CA ARG A 246 -12.09 8.08 -7.76
C ARG A 246 -12.42 8.39 -9.22
N GLN A 247 -11.46 8.85 -10.00
CA GLN A 247 -11.65 9.09 -11.44
C GLN A 247 -11.95 7.81 -12.23
N ALA A 248 -11.44 6.68 -11.75
CA ALA A 248 -11.77 5.37 -12.30
C ALA A 248 -13.18 4.87 -11.88
N GLY A 249 -13.95 5.69 -11.16
CA GLY A 249 -15.33 5.37 -10.73
C GLY A 249 -15.42 4.56 -9.45
N PHE A 250 -14.36 4.49 -8.67
CA PHE A 250 -14.34 3.77 -7.40
C PHE A 250 -14.24 4.72 -6.20
N ARG A 251 -14.58 4.22 -5.02
CA ARG A 251 -14.39 4.93 -3.74
C ARG A 251 -13.33 4.25 -2.88
N GLY A 252 -12.78 4.99 -1.95
CA GLY A 252 -11.91 4.48 -0.88
C GLY A 252 -12.65 4.16 0.41
N ARG A 253 -12.04 3.32 1.25
CA ARG A 253 -12.53 3.04 2.59
C ARG A 253 -11.37 2.88 3.56
N SER A 254 -11.32 3.72 4.61
CA SER A 254 -10.44 3.47 5.76
C SER A 254 -11.08 2.44 6.69
N TYR A 255 -10.25 1.66 7.40
CA TYR A 255 -10.71 0.67 8.36
C TYR A 255 -9.79 0.59 9.57
N PHE A 256 -10.30 0.02 10.66
CA PHE A 256 -9.55 -0.37 11.83
C PHE A 256 -9.78 -1.85 12.10
N TRP A 257 -8.70 -2.62 12.19
CA TRP A 257 -8.75 -4.04 12.51
C TRP A 257 -8.51 -4.28 14.00
N LEU A 258 -9.47 -4.95 14.66
CA LEU A 258 -9.29 -5.44 16.02
C LEU A 258 -8.75 -6.87 15.93
N SER A 259 -7.42 -7.02 16.10
CA SER A 259 -6.90 -8.36 16.29
C SER A 259 -7.45 -8.92 17.61
N SER A 260 -8.12 -10.06 17.55
CA SER A 260 -8.41 -10.83 18.76
C SER A 260 -7.08 -11.17 19.43
N ARG A 261 -6.89 -10.67 20.65
CA ARG A 261 -5.76 -11.03 21.51
C ARG A 261 -5.88 -12.50 21.92
#